data_0933eba3557849200a3c6e4943bd0aa0
#
_entry.id   0933eba3557849200a3c6e4943bd0aa0
#
_cell.length_a   1.000
_cell.length_b   1.000
_cell.length_c   1.000
_cell.angle_alpha   90.00
_cell.angle_beta   90.00
_cell.angle_gamma   90.00
#
_symmetry.space_group_name_H-M   'P 1'
#
loop_
_entity.id
_entity.type
_entity.pdbx_description
1 polymer ?
#
loop_
_entity_poly.entity_id
_entity_poly.type
_entity_poly.pdbx_seq_one_letter_code
_entity_poly.pdbx_strand_id
1 'polypeptide(L)'
;MKPTDEIEEEESDTTSSPFRIKLQELVVSDLNLVYDDRQGNMYASIEDMDVECAGDFGSARTLLELEAAIEALTFKMDGVAFLNKAKIAADMNVDADLENSKFALKENTLQLNAIKAAVDGWVAMTDEGMDMDLKLNSNEIGFKEILSLVPAMYTDDFDGLKTDGEVTVAAFAKGSLVGDSIVPEFGLDMDVKNAMFQYPSLPAGVNKINVTANVSNPGGSVDQ
;
A
#
# COMPACT_ATOMS: atom_id res chain seq x y z
N MET A 1 -23.48 -9.41 -80.72
CA MET A 1 -22.19 -9.29 -80.08
C MET A 1 -22.33 -8.20 -79.03
N LYS A 2 -22.52 -8.55 -77.79
CA LYS A 2 -22.67 -7.60 -76.66
C LYS A 2 -21.30 -7.40 -76.02
N PRO A 3 -20.94 -6.22 -75.62
CA PRO A 3 -19.73 -6.05 -74.80
C PRO A 3 -20.02 -6.42 -73.36
N THR A 4 -19.09 -7.16 -72.78
CA THR A 4 -19.07 -7.53 -71.38
C THR A 4 -18.57 -6.34 -70.58
N ASP A 5 -19.36 -5.86 -69.63
CA ASP A 5 -18.96 -4.87 -68.65
C ASP A 5 -18.07 -5.55 -67.63
N GLU A 6 -16.81 -5.16 -67.57
CA GLU A 6 -15.90 -5.47 -66.47
C GLU A 6 -16.27 -4.58 -65.29
N ILE A 7 -16.68 -5.22 -64.19
CA ILE A 7 -16.88 -4.57 -62.90
C ILE A 7 -15.50 -4.45 -62.27
N GLU A 8 -14.95 -3.25 -62.22
CA GLU A 8 -13.80 -2.94 -61.37
C GLU A 8 -14.22 -3.05 -59.91
N GLU A 9 -13.68 -4.04 -59.23
CA GLU A 9 -13.79 -4.14 -57.77
C GLU A 9 -12.90 -3.05 -57.16
N GLU A 10 -13.54 -1.99 -56.63
CA GLU A 10 -12.87 -1.02 -55.79
C GLU A 10 -12.39 -1.76 -54.51
N GLU A 11 -11.09 -2.02 -54.40
CA GLU A 11 -10.44 -2.40 -53.15
C GLU A 11 -10.66 -1.26 -52.14
N SER A 12 -11.59 -1.46 -51.23
CA SER A 12 -11.76 -0.59 -50.06
C SER A 12 -10.56 -0.73 -49.16
N ASP A 13 -9.63 0.20 -49.29
CA ASP A 13 -8.47 0.34 -48.42
C ASP A 13 -8.96 0.70 -46.97
N THR A 14 -9.33 -0.32 -46.21
CA THR A 14 -9.62 -0.19 -44.79
C THR A 14 -8.32 -0.10 -44.00
N THR A 15 -7.56 0.98 -44.21
CA THR A 15 -6.54 1.39 -43.25
C THR A 15 -7.28 1.90 -42.01
N SER A 16 -7.58 0.98 -41.13
CA SER A 16 -7.99 1.31 -39.76
C SER A 16 -6.83 2.02 -39.09
N SER A 17 -6.89 3.36 -39.05
CA SER A 17 -6.00 4.13 -38.18
C SER A 17 -6.15 3.58 -36.76
N PRO A 18 -5.09 3.02 -36.14
CA PRO A 18 -5.23 2.58 -34.77
C PRO A 18 -5.60 3.77 -33.90
N PHE A 19 -6.80 3.74 -33.33
CA PHE A 19 -7.23 4.75 -32.40
C PHE A 19 -6.31 4.64 -31.16
N ARG A 20 -5.46 5.63 -30.96
CA ARG A 20 -4.54 5.69 -29.82
C ARG A 20 -5.07 6.71 -28.82
N ILE A 21 -5.47 6.20 -27.65
CA ILE A 21 -5.73 7.06 -26.50
C ILE A 21 -4.39 7.31 -25.82
N LYS A 22 -4.08 8.57 -25.58
CA LYS A 22 -2.92 8.98 -24.80
C LYS A 22 -3.45 9.48 -23.45
N LEU A 23 -3.43 8.61 -22.46
CA LEU A 23 -3.70 8.96 -21.08
C LEU A 23 -2.37 9.34 -20.40
N GLN A 24 -2.30 10.53 -19.83
CA GLN A 24 -1.07 11.05 -19.18
C GLN A 24 -1.27 11.33 -17.69
N GLU A 25 -2.51 11.42 -17.26
CA GLU A 25 -2.83 11.74 -15.88
C GLU A 25 -4.15 11.06 -15.50
N LEU A 26 -4.19 10.55 -14.29
CA LEU A 26 -5.37 10.00 -13.62
C LEU A 26 -5.50 10.71 -12.28
N VAL A 27 -6.63 11.39 -12.08
CA VAL A 27 -6.94 12.09 -10.82
C VAL A 27 -8.22 11.51 -10.24
N VAL A 28 -8.18 11.17 -8.98
CA VAL A 28 -9.34 10.79 -8.16
C VAL A 28 -9.37 11.75 -6.99
N SER A 29 -10.51 12.38 -6.73
CA SER A 29 -10.65 13.33 -5.62
C SER A 29 -11.87 13.01 -4.79
N ASP A 30 -11.78 13.26 -3.48
CA ASP A 30 -12.88 13.15 -2.51
C ASP A 30 -13.54 11.74 -2.52
N LEU A 31 -12.77 10.68 -2.81
CA LEU A 31 -13.31 9.31 -2.85
C LEU A 31 -13.63 8.81 -1.46
N ASN A 32 -14.87 8.37 -1.29
CA ASN A 32 -15.34 7.70 -0.08
C ASN A 32 -15.77 6.28 -0.43
N LEU A 33 -15.23 5.28 0.28
CA LEU A 33 -15.51 3.87 0.05
C LEU A 33 -15.81 3.17 1.37
N VAL A 34 -16.81 2.29 1.36
CA VAL A 34 -17.10 1.40 2.49
C VAL A 34 -17.18 -0.03 1.97
N TYR A 35 -16.48 -0.93 2.61
CA TYR A 35 -16.56 -2.37 2.44
C TYR A 35 -17.03 -3.02 3.76
N ASP A 36 -18.17 -3.72 3.73
CA ASP A 36 -18.79 -4.37 4.90
C ASP A 36 -19.06 -5.84 4.56
N ASP A 37 -18.11 -6.71 4.88
CA ASP A 37 -18.26 -8.17 4.78
C ASP A 37 -18.67 -8.75 6.14
N ARG A 38 -19.96 -8.95 6.29
CA ARG A 38 -20.55 -9.50 7.53
C ARG A 38 -20.32 -11.00 7.69
N GLN A 39 -20.00 -11.73 6.61
CA GLN A 39 -19.69 -13.16 6.69
C GLN A 39 -18.25 -13.38 7.13
N GLY A 40 -17.33 -12.60 6.59
CA GLY A 40 -15.92 -12.58 6.98
C GLY A 40 -15.63 -11.74 8.22
N ASN A 41 -16.64 -11.10 8.85
CA ASN A 41 -16.46 -10.18 9.98
C ASN A 41 -15.43 -9.07 9.68
N MET A 42 -15.40 -8.57 8.45
CA MET A 42 -14.44 -7.56 8.02
C MET A 42 -15.15 -6.26 7.60
N TYR A 43 -14.66 -5.15 8.09
CA TYR A 43 -15.13 -3.82 7.74
C TYR A 43 -13.96 -2.91 7.39
N ALA A 44 -14.06 -2.21 6.28
CA ALA A 44 -13.12 -1.17 5.90
C ALA A 44 -13.87 0.08 5.43
N SER A 45 -13.41 1.26 5.82
CA SER A 45 -13.87 2.53 5.25
C SER A 45 -12.70 3.44 4.93
N ILE A 46 -12.80 4.08 3.78
CA ILE A 46 -11.91 5.14 3.31
C ILE A 46 -12.78 6.40 3.26
N GLU A 47 -12.31 7.46 3.91
CA GLU A 47 -12.94 8.78 3.87
C GLU A 47 -11.92 9.75 3.25
N ASP A 48 -12.37 10.52 2.28
CA ASP A 48 -11.62 11.60 1.65
C ASP A 48 -10.26 11.11 1.11
N MET A 49 -10.32 10.30 0.06
CA MET A 49 -9.13 9.79 -0.64
C MET A 49 -8.91 10.59 -1.91
N ASP A 50 -7.72 11.17 -2.00
CA ASP A 50 -7.20 11.82 -3.20
C ASP A 50 -6.05 10.99 -3.77
N VAL A 51 -6.04 10.83 -5.09
CA VAL A 51 -4.95 10.18 -5.84
C VAL A 51 -4.69 10.97 -7.11
N GLU A 52 -3.43 11.28 -7.34
CA GLU A 52 -2.92 11.80 -8.59
C GLU A 52 -1.84 10.86 -9.12
N CYS A 53 -1.98 10.40 -10.34
CA CYS A 53 -1.00 9.54 -10.99
C CYS A 53 -0.71 10.07 -12.38
N ALA A 54 0.52 10.52 -12.60
CA ALA A 54 1.00 11.07 -13.87
C ALA A 54 1.97 10.11 -14.55
N GLY A 55 1.95 10.05 -15.89
CA GLY A 55 2.84 9.25 -16.72
C GLY A 55 2.31 8.98 -18.12
N ASP A 56 3.06 8.26 -18.93
CA ASP A 56 2.60 7.86 -20.28
C ASP A 56 2.01 6.44 -20.26
N PHE A 57 0.73 6.33 -19.96
CA PHE A 57 0.01 5.06 -19.89
C PHE A 57 -0.17 4.37 -21.27
N GLY A 58 0.23 5.03 -22.36
CA GLY A 58 0.24 4.46 -23.70
C GLY A 58 1.54 3.77 -24.10
N SER A 59 2.59 3.90 -23.29
CA SER A 59 3.89 3.30 -23.51
C SER A 59 4.04 1.96 -22.79
N ALA A 60 4.76 1.02 -23.39
CA ALA A 60 5.05 -0.27 -22.76
C ALA A 60 5.84 -0.12 -21.45
N ARG A 61 6.69 0.92 -21.39
CA ARG A 61 7.46 1.29 -20.18
C ARG A 61 7.35 2.77 -19.93
N THR A 62 7.09 3.13 -18.69
CA THR A 62 6.94 4.52 -18.27
C THR A 62 7.34 4.71 -16.81
N LEU A 63 7.75 5.92 -16.47
CA LEU A 63 7.83 6.34 -15.08
C LEU A 63 6.46 6.91 -14.70
N LEU A 64 5.87 6.38 -13.65
CA LEU A 64 4.65 6.89 -13.03
C LEU A 64 5.02 7.65 -11.77
N GLU A 65 4.52 8.87 -11.67
CA GLU A 65 4.57 9.69 -10.45
C GLU A 65 3.21 9.58 -9.78
N LEU A 66 3.16 9.03 -8.57
CA LEU A 66 1.94 8.78 -7.81
C LEU A 66 1.99 9.54 -6.49
N GLU A 67 1.04 10.43 -6.30
CA GLU A 67 0.73 11.02 -5.00
C GLU A 67 -0.64 10.53 -4.54
N ALA A 68 -0.73 10.09 -3.28
CA ALA A 68 -1.99 9.63 -2.70
C ALA A 68 -2.12 10.10 -1.26
N ALA A 69 -3.33 10.48 -0.86
CA ALA A 69 -3.66 10.83 0.51
C ALA A 69 -5.02 10.21 0.89
N ILE A 70 -5.13 9.74 2.12
CA ILE A 70 -6.39 9.28 2.72
C ILE A 70 -6.51 9.98 4.06
N GLU A 71 -7.57 10.76 4.25
CA GLU A 71 -7.78 11.50 5.51
C GLU A 71 -8.18 10.57 6.66
N ALA A 72 -8.99 9.54 6.39
CA ALA A 72 -9.34 8.57 7.42
C ALA A 72 -9.56 7.16 6.85
N LEU A 73 -8.65 6.24 7.18
CA LEU A 73 -8.80 4.81 6.94
C LEU A 73 -9.19 4.09 8.22
N THR A 74 -10.31 3.40 8.19
CA THR A 74 -10.72 2.50 9.28
C THR A 74 -10.69 1.07 8.78
N PHE A 75 -10.06 0.16 9.53
CA PHE A 75 -10.08 -1.27 9.26
C PHE A 75 -10.37 -2.06 10.52
N LYS A 76 -11.40 -2.92 10.46
CA LYS A 76 -11.82 -3.79 11.56
C LYS A 76 -11.92 -5.23 11.06
N MET A 77 -11.50 -6.17 11.89
CA MET A 77 -11.65 -7.60 11.66
C MET A 77 -11.96 -8.30 12.97
N ASP A 78 -12.95 -9.19 12.96
CA ASP A 78 -13.44 -9.92 14.15
C ASP A 78 -13.76 -9.00 15.35
N GLY A 79 -14.29 -7.81 15.07
CA GLY A 79 -14.66 -6.82 16.09
C GLY A 79 -13.49 -5.98 16.61
N VAL A 80 -12.24 -6.28 16.21
CA VAL A 80 -11.05 -5.50 16.56
C VAL A 80 -10.80 -4.44 15.51
N ALA A 81 -10.68 -3.17 15.92
CA ALA A 81 -10.26 -2.08 15.04
C ALA A 81 -8.72 -2.03 14.97
N PHE A 82 -8.15 -2.57 13.91
CA PHE A 82 -6.71 -2.51 13.64
C PHE A 82 -6.25 -1.12 13.21
N LEU A 83 -7.07 -0.44 12.40
CA LEU A 83 -6.89 0.96 12.07
C LEU A 83 -8.17 1.71 12.42
N ASN A 84 -8.04 2.86 13.06
CA ASN A 84 -9.16 3.71 13.44
C ASN A 84 -8.89 5.13 12.97
N LYS A 85 -9.48 5.50 11.83
CA LYS A 85 -9.29 6.81 11.19
C LYS A 85 -7.82 7.17 10.99
N ALA A 86 -7.03 6.19 10.55
CA ALA A 86 -5.63 6.39 10.27
C ALA A 86 -5.45 7.25 9.01
N LYS A 87 -4.55 8.23 9.06
CA LYS A 87 -4.15 9.01 7.90
C LYS A 87 -3.08 8.28 7.12
N ILE A 88 -3.24 8.24 5.80
CA ILE A 88 -2.24 7.67 4.90
C ILE A 88 -1.82 8.73 3.90
N ALA A 89 -0.53 8.80 3.61
CA ALA A 89 0.01 9.51 2.46
C ALA A 89 1.09 8.67 1.78
N ALA A 90 1.13 8.74 0.47
CA ALA A 90 2.15 8.07 -0.35
C ALA A 90 2.67 9.04 -1.41
N ASP A 91 3.99 9.04 -1.59
CA ASP A 91 4.70 9.76 -2.66
C ASP A 91 5.62 8.73 -3.32
N MET A 92 5.29 8.37 -4.55
CA MET A 92 5.87 7.20 -5.19
C MET A 92 6.30 7.48 -6.62
N ASN A 93 7.52 7.08 -6.92
CA ASN A 93 8.06 6.99 -8.27
C ASN A 93 8.14 5.52 -8.69
N VAL A 94 7.36 5.14 -9.68
CA VAL A 94 7.20 3.74 -10.10
C VAL A 94 7.70 3.57 -11.53
N ASP A 95 8.77 2.78 -11.71
CA ASP A 95 9.22 2.34 -13.04
C ASP A 95 8.29 1.19 -13.48
N ALA A 96 7.32 1.49 -14.34
CA ALA A 96 6.27 0.59 -14.76
C ALA A 96 6.58 -0.05 -16.12
N ASP A 97 6.68 -1.37 -16.15
CA ASP A 97 6.64 -2.20 -17.35
C ASP A 97 5.20 -2.70 -17.54
N LEU A 98 4.42 -1.95 -18.32
CA LEU A 98 2.99 -2.20 -18.51
C LEU A 98 2.72 -3.45 -19.35
N GLU A 99 3.65 -3.87 -20.22
CA GLU A 99 3.52 -5.11 -20.99
C GLU A 99 3.64 -6.35 -20.10
N ASN A 100 4.56 -6.32 -19.12
CA ASN A 100 4.82 -7.42 -18.21
C ASN A 100 4.14 -7.23 -16.85
N SER A 101 3.32 -6.19 -16.70
CA SER A 101 2.64 -5.83 -15.46
C SER A 101 3.57 -5.79 -14.25
N LYS A 102 4.81 -5.29 -14.44
CA LYS A 102 5.83 -5.20 -13.40
C LYS A 102 6.11 -3.76 -13.02
N PHE A 103 6.11 -3.49 -11.72
CA PHE A 103 6.22 -2.17 -11.12
C PHE A 103 7.38 -2.14 -10.14
N ALA A 104 8.42 -1.39 -10.46
CA ALA A 104 9.58 -1.24 -9.58
C ALA A 104 9.49 0.09 -8.81
N LEU A 105 9.68 0.01 -7.51
CA LEU A 105 9.59 1.08 -6.54
C LEU A 105 10.99 1.53 -6.15
N LYS A 106 11.27 2.83 -6.25
CA LYS A 106 12.56 3.41 -5.88
C LYS A 106 12.36 4.73 -5.15
N GLU A 107 12.99 4.87 -4.00
CA GLU A 107 12.97 6.10 -3.20
C GLU A 107 11.55 6.58 -2.84
N ASN A 108 10.66 5.64 -2.61
CA ASN A 108 9.26 5.93 -2.31
C ASN A 108 9.03 6.16 -0.82
N THR A 109 8.09 7.04 -0.52
CA THR A 109 7.70 7.34 0.86
C THR A 109 6.26 6.92 1.10
N LEU A 110 6.05 6.17 2.17
CA LEU A 110 4.73 5.85 2.71
C LEU A 110 4.62 6.46 4.11
N GLN A 111 3.51 7.10 4.39
CA GLN A 111 3.20 7.64 5.71
C GLN A 111 1.91 7.02 6.25
N LEU A 112 1.96 6.56 7.49
CA LEU A 112 0.80 6.11 8.26
C LEU A 112 0.74 6.91 9.56
N ASN A 113 -0.23 7.78 9.71
CA ASN A 113 -0.30 8.80 10.76
C ASN A 113 0.98 9.66 10.77
N ALA A 114 1.72 9.64 11.85
CA ALA A 114 2.99 10.36 11.99
C ALA A 114 4.22 9.53 11.56
N ILE A 115 4.03 8.25 11.23
CA ILE A 115 5.10 7.32 10.89
C ILE A 115 5.42 7.42 9.41
N LYS A 116 6.66 7.73 9.07
CA LYS A 116 7.17 7.73 7.70
C LYS A 116 8.12 6.56 7.48
N ALA A 117 7.96 5.89 6.36
CA ALA A 117 8.82 4.80 5.94
C ALA A 117 9.20 4.92 4.47
N ALA A 118 10.43 4.55 4.15
CA ALA A 118 10.84 4.33 2.76
C ALA A 118 10.36 2.95 2.30
N VAL A 119 9.89 2.88 1.07
CA VAL A 119 9.46 1.62 0.42
C VAL A 119 10.23 1.44 -0.86
N ASP A 120 10.90 0.29 -0.99
CA ASP A 120 11.68 -0.09 -2.15
C ASP A 120 11.33 -1.51 -2.59
N GLY A 121 11.63 -1.84 -3.85
CA GLY A 121 11.45 -3.18 -4.37
C GLY A 121 10.62 -3.23 -5.64
N TRP A 122 9.88 -4.29 -5.84
CA TRP A 122 9.03 -4.46 -7.01
C TRP A 122 7.85 -5.39 -6.75
N VAL A 123 6.82 -5.22 -7.58
CA VAL A 123 5.65 -6.10 -7.68
C VAL A 123 5.42 -6.44 -9.14
N ALA A 124 5.05 -7.68 -9.44
CA ALA A 124 4.63 -8.11 -10.76
C ALA A 124 3.31 -8.90 -10.66
N MET A 125 2.32 -8.49 -11.45
CA MET A 125 1.08 -9.25 -11.58
C MET A 125 1.31 -10.44 -12.50
N THR A 126 0.80 -11.61 -12.12
CA THR A 126 0.83 -12.85 -12.88
C THR A 126 -0.59 -13.36 -13.11
N ASP A 127 -0.76 -14.35 -13.98
CA ASP A 127 -2.09 -14.96 -14.24
C ASP A 127 -2.70 -15.62 -12.99
N GLU A 128 -1.85 -16.04 -12.05
CA GLU A 128 -2.28 -16.76 -10.83
C GLU A 128 -2.36 -15.85 -9.60
N GLY A 129 -1.70 -14.68 -9.62
CA GLY A 129 -1.64 -13.79 -8.47
C GLY A 129 -0.60 -12.68 -8.62
N MET A 130 0.34 -12.61 -7.70
CA MET A 130 1.32 -11.52 -7.63
C MET A 130 2.66 -12.03 -7.12
N ASP A 131 3.74 -11.66 -7.80
CA ASP A 131 5.11 -11.85 -7.31
C ASP A 131 5.64 -10.52 -6.75
N MET A 132 6.43 -10.59 -5.69
CA MET A 132 6.97 -9.38 -5.05
C MET A 132 8.33 -9.59 -4.40
N ASP A 133 9.08 -8.51 -4.27
CA ASP A 133 10.24 -8.36 -3.38
C ASP A 133 10.20 -6.90 -2.88
N LEU A 134 9.57 -6.69 -1.73
CA LEU A 134 9.31 -5.39 -1.13
C LEU A 134 10.08 -5.25 0.18
N LYS A 135 10.57 -4.05 0.44
CA LYS A 135 11.22 -3.66 1.69
C LYS A 135 10.66 -2.34 2.16
N LEU A 136 10.43 -2.26 3.46
CA LEU A 136 9.99 -1.06 4.15
C LEU A 136 10.97 -0.78 5.28
N ASN A 137 11.44 0.47 5.37
CA ASN A 137 12.31 0.91 6.45
C ASN A 137 11.82 2.27 6.98
N SER A 138 11.53 2.33 8.27
CA SER A 138 11.28 3.62 8.90
C SER A 138 12.60 4.29 9.29
N ASN A 139 12.60 5.63 9.31
CA ASN A 139 13.57 6.37 10.12
C ASN A 139 13.26 6.17 11.61
N GLU A 140 14.05 6.77 12.49
CA GLU A 140 13.72 6.83 13.91
C GLU A 140 12.38 7.53 14.10
N ILE A 141 11.46 6.84 14.76
CA ILE A 141 10.10 7.28 15.05
C ILE A 141 10.01 7.48 16.55
N GLY A 142 9.32 8.51 17.01
CA GLY A 142 9.07 8.66 18.44
C GLY A 142 8.17 7.53 18.95
N PHE A 143 8.38 7.10 20.18
CA PHE A 143 7.60 6.02 20.80
C PHE A 143 6.10 6.35 20.85
N LYS A 144 5.75 7.64 20.94
CA LYS A 144 4.36 8.10 20.91
C LYS A 144 3.65 7.78 19.61
N GLU A 145 4.34 7.94 18.50
CA GLU A 145 3.79 7.72 17.15
C GLU A 145 3.43 6.25 16.95
N ILE A 146 4.23 5.33 17.48
CA ILE A 146 3.93 3.88 17.46
C ILE A 146 2.69 3.55 18.29
N LEU A 147 2.49 4.21 19.42
CA LEU A 147 1.29 4.00 20.22
C LEU A 147 0.00 4.36 19.47
N SER A 148 0.08 5.25 18.48
CA SER A 148 -1.08 5.59 17.63
C SER A 148 -1.53 4.45 16.73
N LEU A 149 -0.72 3.41 16.55
CA LEU A 149 -1.05 2.19 15.80
C LEU A 149 -1.63 1.08 16.69
N VAL A 150 -1.59 1.24 18.00
CA VAL A 150 -2.20 0.26 18.91
C VAL A 150 -3.72 0.32 18.72
N PRO A 151 -4.39 -0.84 18.52
CA PRO A 151 -5.83 -0.86 18.33
C PRO A 151 -6.58 -0.10 19.42
N ALA A 152 -7.62 0.63 19.03
CA ALA A 152 -8.37 1.54 19.92
C ALA A 152 -8.90 0.87 21.19
N MET A 153 -9.14 -0.45 21.16
CA MET A 153 -9.57 -1.18 22.35
C MET A 153 -8.54 -1.20 23.49
N TYR A 154 -7.28 -0.86 23.18
CA TYR A 154 -6.18 -0.79 24.16
C TYR A 154 -5.73 0.66 24.45
N THR A 155 -6.31 1.67 23.77
CA THR A 155 -5.81 3.06 23.79
C THR A 155 -6.69 4.05 24.55
N ASP A 156 -7.84 3.63 25.08
CA ASP A 156 -8.74 4.52 25.84
C ASP A 156 -8.06 5.23 27.02
N ASP A 157 -6.91 4.71 27.49
CA ASP A 157 -6.13 5.25 28.59
C ASP A 157 -4.90 6.08 28.15
N PHE A 158 -4.68 6.30 26.84
CA PHE A 158 -3.46 6.98 26.36
C PHE A 158 -3.58 8.51 26.30
N ASP A 159 -4.75 9.05 26.57
CA ASP A 159 -4.94 10.51 26.62
C ASP A 159 -4.09 11.14 27.72
N GLY A 160 -3.24 12.08 27.29
CA GLY A 160 -2.30 12.78 28.18
C GLY A 160 -1.08 11.97 28.61
N LEU A 161 -0.88 10.74 28.06
CA LEU A 161 0.30 9.95 28.31
C LEU A 161 1.57 10.73 27.92
N LYS A 162 2.51 10.87 28.85
CA LYS A 162 3.85 11.37 28.55
C LYS A 162 4.72 10.24 28.06
N THR A 163 5.35 10.43 26.92
CA THR A 163 6.21 9.43 26.27
C THR A 163 7.50 10.06 25.78
N ASP A 164 8.56 9.27 25.72
CA ASP A 164 9.85 9.58 25.11
C ASP A 164 10.47 8.28 24.60
N GLY A 165 11.50 8.37 23.75
CA GLY A 165 12.20 7.23 23.18
C GLY A 165 12.03 7.10 21.69
N GLU A 166 12.85 6.24 21.10
CA GLU A 166 12.98 6.05 19.67
C GLU A 166 12.58 4.61 19.29
N VAL A 167 11.95 4.50 18.14
CA VAL A 167 11.57 3.22 17.54
C VAL A 167 12.03 3.17 16.09
N THR A 168 12.60 2.07 15.66
CA THR A 168 12.86 1.76 14.27
C THR A 168 12.06 0.53 13.85
N VAL A 169 11.54 0.55 12.63
CA VAL A 169 10.78 -0.55 12.05
C VAL A 169 11.36 -0.87 10.69
N ALA A 170 11.64 -2.15 10.44
CA ALA A 170 11.96 -2.68 9.13
C ALA A 170 11.04 -3.86 8.81
N ALA A 171 10.56 -3.93 7.59
CA ALA A 171 9.72 -5.03 7.15
C ALA A 171 10.09 -5.45 5.72
N PHE A 172 9.79 -6.68 5.37
CA PHE A 172 9.91 -7.16 3.99
C PHE A 172 8.80 -8.15 3.65
N ALA A 173 8.52 -8.26 2.35
CA ALA A 173 7.69 -9.31 1.78
C ALA A 173 8.34 -9.78 0.47
N LYS A 174 8.54 -11.10 0.31
CA LYS A 174 9.25 -11.68 -0.83
C LYS A 174 8.65 -13.01 -1.25
N GLY A 175 8.41 -13.17 -2.54
CA GLY A 175 7.86 -14.39 -3.14
C GLY A 175 6.51 -14.13 -3.78
N SER A 176 5.71 -15.19 -3.92
CA SER A 176 4.43 -15.17 -4.60
C SER A 176 3.27 -15.11 -3.61
N LEU A 177 2.23 -14.38 -3.98
CA LEU A 177 0.91 -14.38 -3.35
C LEU A 177 -0.10 -14.94 -4.35
N VAL A 178 -0.69 -16.10 -4.07
CA VAL A 178 -1.67 -16.77 -4.95
C VAL A 178 -2.93 -17.11 -4.15
N GLY A 179 -3.93 -16.25 -4.26
CA GLY A 179 -5.17 -16.37 -3.50
C GLY A 179 -4.90 -16.64 -2.01
N ASP A 180 -5.58 -17.64 -1.45
CA ASP A 180 -5.38 -18.09 -0.05
C ASP A 180 -4.40 -19.27 0.06
N SER A 181 -3.78 -19.69 -1.08
CA SER A 181 -3.02 -20.95 -1.15
C SER A 181 -1.52 -20.76 -0.98
N ILE A 182 -0.96 -19.62 -1.43
CA ILE A 182 0.47 -19.31 -1.34
C ILE A 182 0.62 -17.92 -0.77
N VAL A 183 1.41 -17.80 0.29
CA VAL A 183 1.78 -16.52 0.89
C VAL A 183 3.27 -16.25 0.70
N PRO A 184 3.69 -15.00 0.50
CA PRO A 184 5.10 -14.65 0.42
C PRO A 184 5.80 -14.88 1.77
N GLU A 185 7.10 -15.08 1.74
CA GLU A 185 7.94 -14.88 2.93
C GLU A 185 7.80 -13.43 3.38
N PHE A 186 7.60 -13.20 4.68
CA PHE A 186 7.59 -11.85 5.23
C PHE A 186 8.26 -11.78 6.60
N GLY A 187 8.73 -10.60 6.94
CA GLY A 187 9.30 -10.31 8.23
C GLY A 187 9.05 -8.88 8.67
N LEU A 188 9.04 -8.70 9.98
CA LEU A 188 8.95 -7.42 10.67
C LEU A 188 9.96 -7.42 11.82
N ASP A 189 10.85 -6.46 11.82
CA ASP A 189 11.79 -6.15 12.87
C ASP A 189 11.44 -4.81 13.51
N MET A 190 11.37 -4.75 14.83
CA MET A 190 11.13 -3.53 15.57
C MET A 190 12.12 -3.42 16.75
N ASP A 191 12.80 -2.30 16.83
CA ASP A 191 13.68 -1.93 17.93
C ASP A 191 13.17 -0.67 18.62
N VAL A 192 12.92 -0.79 19.94
CA VAL A 192 12.56 0.32 20.82
C VAL A 192 13.74 0.63 21.69
N LYS A 193 14.18 1.89 21.75
CA LYS A 193 15.34 2.34 22.53
C LYS A 193 14.97 3.43 23.51
N ASN A 194 15.42 3.27 24.74
CA ASN A 194 15.29 4.23 25.82
C ASN A 194 13.88 4.79 26.01
N ALA A 195 12.86 3.98 25.67
CA ALA A 195 11.49 4.45 25.78
C ALA A 195 11.07 4.67 27.22
N MET A 196 10.13 5.59 27.37
CA MET A 196 9.52 5.97 28.63
C MET A 196 8.04 6.25 28.42
N PHE A 197 7.23 5.88 29.39
CA PHE A 197 5.86 6.40 29.47
C PHE A 197 5.47 6.68 30.92
N GLN A 198 4.59 7.66 31.09
CA GLN A 198 4.01 8.03 32.38
C GLN A 198 2.55 8.45 32.18
N TYR A 199 1.65 7.80 32.90
CA TYR A 199 0.25 8.22 32.98
C TYR A 199 0.12 9.52 33.78
N PRO A 200 -0.78 10.44 33.37
CA PRO A 200 -0.97 11.70 34.07
C PRO A 200 -1.36 11.54 35.54
N SER A 201 -2.08 10.46 35.86
CA SER A 201 -2.55 10.13 37.21
C SER A 201 -1.50 9.51 38.11
N LEU A 202 -0.33 9.13 37.56
CA LEU A 202 0.71 8.45 38.34
C LEU A 202 1.88 9.39 38.63
N PRO A 203 2.45 9.36 39.84
CA PRO A 203 3.58 10.19 40.25
C PRO A 203 4.91 9.77 39.59
N ALA A 204 5.00 8.57 39.07
CA ALA A 204 6.19 8.01 38.44
C ALA A 204 5.85 7.30 37.13
N GLY A 205 6.79 7.33 36.18
CA GLY A 205 6.68 6.61 34.92
C GLY A 205 7.62 5.40 34.84
N VAL A 206 7.43 4.59 33.84
CA VAL A 206 8.36 3.50 33.45
C VAL A 206 9.38 4.09 32.49
N ASN A 207 10.66 3.86 32.75
CA ASN A 207 11.78 4.44 31.99
C ASN A 207 12.75 3.35 31.52
N LYS A 208 13.62 3.70 30.56
CA LYS A 208 14.67 2.83 30.03
C LYS A 208 14.11 1.53 29.45
N ILE A 209 12.98 1.66 28.78
CA ILE A 209 12.38 0.53 28.08
C ILE A 209 13.18 0.30 26.80
N ASN A 210 13.69 -0.92 26.65
CA ASN A 210 14.32 -1.37 25.41
C ASN A 210 13.64 -2.68 25.02
N VAL A 211 13.15 -2.76 23.79
CA VAL A 211 12.43 -3.92 23.26
C VAL A 211 12.93 -4.18 21.85
N THR A 212 13.29 -5.44 21.58
CA THR A 212 13.49 -5.92 20.22
C THR A 212 12.42 -6.97 19.94
N ALA A 213 11.67 -6.79 18.87
CA ALA A 213 10.66 -7.74 18.42
C ALA A 213 10.93 -8.14 16.97
N ASN A 214 10.88 -9.45 16.73
CA ASN A 214 11.01 -10.04 15.41
C ASN A 214 9.79 -10.91 15.14
N VAL A 215 9.17 -10.71 14.01
CA VAL A 215 8.07 -11.56 13.49
C VAL A 215 8.47 -12.00 12.10
N SER A 216 8.36 -13.27 11.79
CA SER A 216 8.64 -13.77 10.45
C SER A 216 7.75 -14.96 10.11
N ASN A 217 7.47 -15.09 8.83
CA ASN A 217 6.81 -16.22 8.22
C ASN A 217 7.66 -16.67 7.03
N PRO A 218 8.05 -17.95 6.90
CA PRO A 218 8.90 -18.42 5.81
C PRO A 218 8.18 -18.43 4.44
N GLY A 219 6.88 -18.12 4.41
CA GLY A 219 6.09 -18.20 3.19
C GLY A 219 5.81 -19.63 2.73
N GLY A 220 5.26 -19.76 1.53
CA GLY A 220 4.95 -21.04 0.91
C GLY A 220 3.47 -21.40 0.94
N SER A 221 3.16 -22.68 0.75
CA SER A 221 1.79 -23.17 0.71
C SER A 221 1.14 -23.06 2.09
N VAL A 222 -0.07 -22.54 2.11
CA VAL A 222 -0.95 -22.59 3.29
C VAL A 222 -1.66 -23.92 3.27
N ASP A 223 -1.28 -24.83 4.16
CA ASP A 223 -2.00 -26.11 4.32
C ASP A 223 -3.42 -25.80 4.84
N GLN A 224 -4.43 -26.25 4.08
CA GLN A 224 -5.84 -26.14 4.44
C GLN A 224 -6.25 -27.22 5.42
#